data_0034cb636697db5d4b5e2dea7ec46f1e
#
_entry.id   0034cb636697db5d4b5e2dea7ec46f1e
#
_cell.length_a   1.000
_cell.length_b   1.000
_cell.length_c   1.000
_cell.angle_alpha   90.00
_cell.angle_beta   90.00
_cell.angle_gamma   90.00
#
_symmetry.space_group_name_H-M   'P 1'
#
loop_
_entity.id
_entity.type
_entity.pdbx_description
1 polymer ?
#
loop_
_entity_poly.entity_id
_entity_poly.type
_entity_poly.pdbx_seq_one_letter_code
_entity_poly.pdbx_strand_id
1 'polypeptide(L)'
;MTLSRSVLSPLRWATPRSLAGTVVACAVVLGLGLKAQANSSNLVILEQSPAIVETLAQAARSFPAPGQYLFGQSAEPDQIGHGYIAMESNGQDLYGALYFPGSSFDCFYGQVQGNALAMTIIDSYSEEAYPYSIALDPQSAIATEDLGTTTVPLNLHGFHALERLTDNDQRMLEVCRAEVAPELSNRPEQ
;
A
#
# COMPACT_ATOMS: atom_id res chain seq x y z
N MET A 1 48.51 -6.42 -26.50
CA MET A 1 47.88 -7.11 -25.38
C MET A 1 46.39 -7.19 -25.65
N THR A 2 45.96 -8.35 -26.11
CA THR A 2 44.60 -8.67 -26.58
C THR A 2 43.75 -9.15 -25.40
N LEU A 3 42.67 -8.42 -25.04
CA LEU A 3 41.74 -8.85 -24.01
C LEU A 3 40.54 -9.53 -24.66
N SER A 4 40.37 -10.78 -24.29
CA SER A 4 39.36 -11.73 -24.70
C SER A 4 37.97 -11.33 -24.22
N ARG A 5 37.01 -11.27 -25.14
CA ARG A 5 35.57 -11.09 -24.84
C ARG A 5 34.97 -12.45 -24.47
N SER A 6 34.53 -12.59 -23.25
CA SER A 6 33.69 -13.71 -22.83
C SER A 6 32.24 -13.45 -23.17
N VAL A 7 31.69 -14.25 -24.08
CA VAL A 7 30.27 -14.25 -24.47
C VAL A 7 29.49 -15.10 -23.46
N LEU A 8 28.60 -14.51 -22.71
CA LEU A 8 27.65 -15.20 -21.85
C LEU A 8 26.36 -15.51 -22.64
N SER A 9 26.08 -16.78 -22.79
CA SER A 9 24.89 -17.32 -23.46
C SER A 9 23.61 -17.08 -22.63
N PRO A 10 22.45 -16.84 -23.26
CA PRO A 10 21.18 -16.69 -22.53
C PRO A 10 20.60 -18.04 -22.15
N LEU A 11 20.22 -18.16 -20.88
CA LEU A 11 19.53 -19.32 -20.30
C LEU A 11 18.11 -19.37 -20.85
N ARG A 12 17.81 -20.43 -21.60
CA ARG A 12 16.46 -20.72 -22.14
C ARG A 12 15.59 -21.30 -21.03
N TRP A 13 14.52 -20.62 -20.68
CA TRP A 13 13.48 -21.13 -19.80
C TRP A 13 12.55 -22.05 -20.58
N ALA A 14 12.46 -23.32 -20.12
CA ALA A 14 11.57 -24.31 -20.67
C ALA A 14 10.16 -24.15 -20.07
N THR A 15 9.16 -24.01 -20.92
CA THR A 15 7.74 -24.02 -20.55
C THR A 15 7.25 -25.44 -20.28
N PRO A 16 6.52 -25.73 -19.19
CA PRO A 16 5.87 -27.02 -19.01
C PRO A 16 4.61 -27.11 -19.87
N ARG A 17 4.54 -28.20 -20.67
CA ARG A 17 3.36 -28.60 -21.43
C ARG A 17 2.28 -29.12 -20.48
N SER A 18 1.09 -28.53 -20.53
CA SER A 18 -0.12 -29.04 -19.89
C SER A 18 -0.63 -30.28 -20.64
N LEU A 19 -0.67 -31.40 -19.94
CA LEU A 19 -1.35 -32.60 -20.38
C LEU A 19 -2.86 -32.50 -20.07
N ALA A 20 -3.67 -32.42 -21.11
CA ALA A 20 -5.12 -32.55 -21.01
C ALA A 20 -5.44 -34.04 -20.80
N GLY A 21 -5.89 -34.40 -19.62
CA GLY A 21 -6.43 -35.72 -19.30
C GLY A 21 -7.94 -35.72 -19.42
N THR A 22 -8.44 -36.32 -20.49
CA THR A 22 -9.86 -36.64 -20.71
C THR A 22 -10.20 -37.87 -19.87
N VAL A 23 -11.07 -37.74 -18.89
CA VAL A 23 -11.68 -38.91 -18.20
C VAL A 23 -13.14 -39.00 -18.60
N VAL A 24 -13.42 -39.99 -19.46
CA VAL A 24 -14.78 -40.48 -19.75
C VAL A 24 -15.07 -41.57 -18.73
N ALA A 25 -16.04 -41.41 -17.88
CA ALA A 25 -16.59 -42.45 -17.05
C ALA A 25 -18.09 -42.58 -17.30
N CYS A 26 -18.45 -43.56 -18.13
CA CYS A 26 -19.79 -44.09 -18.19
C CYS A 26 -20.02 -45.02 -16.99
N ALA A 27 -20.96 -44.75 -16.15
CA ALA A 27 -21.54 -45.71 -15.23
C ALA A 27 -23.06 -45.68 -15.36
N VAL A 28 -23.58 -46.68 -16.05
CA VAL A 28 -24.99 -47.05 -16.04
C VAL A 28 -25.21 -47.92 -14.80
N VAL A 29 -26.03 -47.45 -13.84
CA VAL A 29 -26.57 -48.28 -12.78
C VAL A 29 -28.07 -48.21 -12.81
N LEU A 30 -28.65 -49.33 -13.23
CA LEU A 30 -30.09 -49.63 -13.09
C LEU A 30 -30.40 -50.04 -11.65
N GLY A 31 -31.43 -49.43 -11.08
CA GLY A 31 -32.32 -50.19 -10.22
C GLY A 31 -32.34 -49.84 -8.75
N LEU A 32 -33.57 -49.64 -8.35
CA LEU A 32 -34.20 -49.78 -7.06
C LEU A 32 -34.41 -48.49 -6.23
N GLY A 33 -35.68 -48.12 -6.22
CA GLY A 33 -36.21 -46.96 -5.52
C GLY A 33 -36.07 -47.08 -4.00
N LEU A 34 -35.40 -46.12 -3.44
CA LEU A 34 -35.51 -45.69 -2.08
C LEU A 34 -35.86 -44.19 -2.13
N LYS A 35 -37.09 -43.87 -1.67
CA LYS A 35 -37.48 -42.50 -1.43
C LYS A 35 -36.66 -41.97 -0.25
N ALA A 36 -35.51 -41.39 -0.57
CA ALA A 36 -34.79 -40.54 0.37
C ALA A 36 -35.46 -39.18 0.29
N GLN A 37 -36.17 -38.82 1.35
CA GLN A 37 -36.55 -37.41 1.56
C GLN A 37 -35.28 -36.61 1.77
N ALA A 38 -34.83 -35.93 0.73
CA ALA A 38 -33.81 -34.92 0.83
C ALA A 38 -34.40 -33.77 1.67
N ASN A 39 -33.97 -33.71 2.89
CA ASN A 39 -34.19 -32.54 3.75
C ASN A 39 -33.35 -31.42 3.08
N SER A 40 -34.02 -30.55 2.34
CA SER A 40 -33.42 -29.35 1.77
C SER A 40 -33.02 -28.43 2.91
N SER A 41 -31.82 -28.66 3.46
CA SER A 41 -31.14 -27.66 4.25
C SER A 41 -30.92 -26.47 3.30
N ASN A 42 -31.69 -25.40 3.53
CA ASN A 42 -31.51 -24.12 2.87
C ASN A 42 -30.04 -23.68 3.08
N LEU A 43 -29.20 -24.04 2.12
CA LEU A 43 -27.92 -23.40 1.99
C LEU A 43 -28.23 -21.99 1.49
N VAL A 44 -28.35 -21.04 2.43
CA VAL A 44 -28.38 -19.63 2.12
C VAL A 44 -26.98 -19.30 1.59
N ILE A 45 -26.84 -19.43 0.28
CA ILE A 45 -25.71 -18.84 -0.42
C ILE A 45 -25.93 -17.34 -0.27
N LEU A 46 -25.20 -16.73 0.67
CA LEU A 46 -25.06 -15.28 0.71
C LEU A 46 -24.38 -14.90 -0.61
N GLU A 47 -25.18 -14.60 -1.62
CA GLU A 47 -24.69 -13.90 -2.83
C GLU A 47 -24.13 -12.58 -2.34
N GLN A 48 -22.79 -12.55 -2.19
CA GLN A 48 -22.09 -11.31 -1.92
C GLN A 48 -22.37 -10.39 -3.09
N SER A 49 -23.13 -9.34 -2.81
CA SER A 49 -23.49 -8.35 -3.82
C SER A 49 -22.20 -7.82 -4.45
N PRO A 50 -22.08 -7.77 -5.80
CA PRO A 50 -20.88 -7.29 -6.47
C PRO A 50 -20.48 -5.87 -6.00
N ALA A 51 -21.43 -5.06 -5.59
CA ALA A 51 -21.20 -3.74 -5.02
C ALA A 51 -20.37 -3.78 -3.72
N ILE A 52 -20.56 -4.82 -2.86
CA ILE A 52 -19.79 -4.95 -1.62
C ILE A 52 -18.34 -5.33 -1.92
N VAL A 53 -18.13 -6.23 -2.88
CA VAL A 53 -16.78 -6.66 -3.29
C VAL A 53 -16.02 -5.50 -3.92
N GLU A 54 -16.69 -4.69 -4.73
CA GLU A 54 -16.09 -3.53 -5.38
C GLU A 54 -15.75 -2.43 -4.36
N THR A 55 -16.61 -2.19 -3.37
CA THR A 55 -16.35 -1.23 -2.29
C THR A 55 -15.17 -1.66 -1.41
N LEU A 56 -15.06 -2.95 -1.09
CA LEU A 56 -13.93 -3.48 -0.32
C LEU A 56 -12.62 -3.44 -1.13
N ALA A 57 -12.67 -3.70 -2.43
CA ALA A 57 -11.52 -3.57 -3.32
C ALA A 57 -11.07 -2.12 -3.49
N GLN A 58 -12.01 -1.18 -3.50
CA GLN A 58 -11.72 0.26 -3.55
C GLN A 58 -11.09 0.74 -2.24
N ALA A 59 -11.62 0.35 -1.08
CA ALA A 59 -11.03 0.67 0.22
C ALA A 59 -9.62 0.08 0.40
N ALA A 60 -9.36 -1.11 -0.16
CA ALA A 60 -8.03 -1.71 -0.16
C ALA A 60 -7.02 -0.98 -1.07
N ARG A 61 -7.50 -0.20 -2.04
CA ARG A 61 -6.65 0.61 -2.94
C ARG A 61 -6.33 1.99 -2.40
N SER A 62 -7.05 2.45 -1.38
CA SER A 62 -6.94 3.80 -0.81
C SER A 62 -6.30 3.75 0.56
N PHE A 63 -5.11 3.18 0.66
CA PHE A 63 -4.36 3.16 1.92
C PHE A 63 -3.02 3.87 1.76
N PRO A 64 -2.70 4.82 2.65
CA PRO A 64 -3.55 5.39 3.68
C PRO A 64 -4.71 6.21 3.09
N ALA A 65 -5.78 6.39 3.86
CA ALA A 65 -6.91 7.21 3.44
C ALA A 65 -6.46 8.61 3.00
N PRO A 66 -7.19 9.29 2.11
CA PRO A 66 -6.90 10.68 1.80
C PRO A 66 -6.91 11.56 3.05
N GLY A 67 -5.88 12.38 3.22
CA GLY A 67 -5.75 13.24 4.40
C GLY A 67 -4.31 13.64 4.68
N GLN A 68 -4.15 14.40 5.75
CA GLN A 68 -2.85 14.86 6.24
C GLN A 68 -2.47 14.10 7.51
N TYR A 69 -1.20 13.78 7.64
CA TYR A 69 -0.65 12.97 8.72
C TYR A 69 0.63 13.60 9.24
N LEU A 70 0.82 13.53 10.55
CA LEU A 70 2.06 13.93 11.21
C LEU A 70 2.59 12.75 12.05
N PHE A 71 3.85 12.43 11.87
CA PHE A 71 4.55 11.41 12.63
C PHE A 71 5.81 12.00 13.24
N GLY A 72 6.11 11.64 14.49
CA GLY A 72 7.32 12.06 15.18
C GLY A 72 8.05 10.89 15.82
N GLN A 73 9.37 10.93 15.84
CA GLN A 73 10.17 10.03 16.70
C GLN A 73 9.92 10.30 18.19
N SER A 74 9.39 11.48 18.52
CA SER A 74 8.84 11.81 19.83
C SER A 74 7.31 11.82 19.76
N ALA A 75 6.64 11.45 20.86
CA ALA A 75 5.18 11.59 21.00
C ALA A 75 4.72 13.05 21.15
N GLU A 76 5.64 13.97 21.35
CA GLU A 76 5.37 15.42 21.40
C GLU A 76 5.93 16.08 20.14
N PRO A 77 5.23 17.08 19.56
CA PRO A 77 5.71 17.81 18.38
C PRO A 77 6.93 18.67 18.72
N ASP A 78 7.69 19.01 17.69
CA ASP A 78 8.79 20.01 17.73
C ASP A 78 9.91 19.74 18.73
N GLN A 79 10.15 18.48 19.13
CA GLN A 79 11.25 18.13 20.02
C GLN A 79 12.58 18.12 19.26
N ILE A 80 13.53 18.96 19.73
CA ILE A 80 14.88 19.03 19.16
C ILE A 80 15.57 17.66 19.25
N GLY A 81 16.23 17.25 18.17
CA GLY A 81 16.94 15.98 18.07
C GLY A 81 16.09 14.79 17.66
N HIS A 82 14.80 14.99 17.43
CA HIS A 82 13.88 13.99 16.90
C HIS A 82 13.46 14.33 15.47
N GLY A 83 13.35 13.31 14.60
CA GLY A 83 12.87 13.45 13.25
C GLY A 83 11.35 13.43 13.20
N TYR A 84 10.80 14.17 12.23
CA TYR A 84 9.36 14.26 11.97
C TYR A 84 9.06 14.08 10.50
N ILE A 85 7.85 13.59 10.22
CA ILE A 85 7.32 13.38 8.87
C ILE A 85 5.95 14.02 8.82
N ALA A 86 5.82 15.11 8.09
CA ALA A 86 4.53 15.69 7.73
C ALA A 86 4.20 15.22 6.31
N MET A 87 3.03 14.63 6.09
CA MET A 87 2.67 14.12 4.78
C MET A 87 1.19 14.24 4.46
N GLU A 88 0.88 14.25 3.17
CA GLU A 88 -0.47 14.23 2.63
C GLU A 88 -0.65 13.03 1.70
N SER A 89 -1.80 12.39 1.80
CA SER A 89 -2.24 11.29 0.96
C SER A 89 -3.45 11.68 0.13
N ASN A 90 -3.48 11.25 -1.13
CA ASN A 90 -4.68 11.27 -1.97
C ASN A 90 -5.40 9.90 -2.00
N GLY A 91 -4.91 8.93 -1.21
CA GLY A 91 -5.39 7.54 -1.16
C GLY A 91 -4.59 6.57 -2.03
N GLN A 92 -3.68 7.05 -2.84
CA GLN A 92 -2.79 6.26 -3.67
C GLN A 92 -1.34 6.73 -3.53
N ASP A 93 -1.12 8.01 -3.77
CA ASP A 93 0.17 8.65 -3.64
C ASP A 93 0.26 9.43 -2.35
N LEU A 94 1.49 9.57 -1.88
CA LEU A 94 1.90 10.33 -0.71
C LEU A 94 2.96 11.32 -1.11
N TYR A 95 2.92 12.49 -0.52
CA TYR A 95 4.04 13.43 -0.54
C TYR A 95 4.15 14.12 0.82
N GLY A 96 5.31 14.70 1.08
CA GLY A 96 5.49 15.38 2.35
C GLY A 96 6.91 15.88 2.58
N ALA A 97 7.17 16.19 3.83
CA ALA A 97 8.45 16.68 4.32
C ALA A 97 9.01 15.79 5.42
N LEU A 98 10.30 15.52 5.36
CA LEU A 98 11.13 14.98 6.44
C LEU A 98 11.94 16.10 7.05
N TYR A 99 11.88 16.26 8.36
CA TYR A 99 12.59 17.36 9.00
C TYR A 99 13.02 17.05 10.45
N PHE A 100 13.98 17.81 10.92
CA PHE A 100 14.32 17.95 12.33
C PHE A 100 14.02 19.39 12.75
N PRO A 101 13.37 19.63 13.90
CA PRO A 101 13.09 20.98 14.35
C PRO A 101 14.33 21.85 14.44
N GLY A 102 14.30 23.03 13.82
CA GLY A 102 15.44 23.95 13.73
C GLY A 102 16.44 23.66 12.61
N SER A 103 16.14 22.70 11.71
CA SER A 103 16.93 22.37 10.52
C SER A 103 16.15 22.68 9.24
N SER A 104 16.80 22.45 8.07
CA SER A 104 16.12 22.34 6.78
C SER A 104 15.21 21.09 6.76
N PHE A 105 14.35 21.02 5.75
CA PHE A 105 13.53 19.85 5.48
C PHE A 105 13.75 19.36 4.06
N ASP A 106 13.59 18.06 3.87
CA ASP A 106 13.66 17.41 2.57
C ASP A 106 12.27 17.00 2.13
N CYS A 107 11.92 17.26 0.88
CA CYS A 107 10.66 16.83 0.32
C CYS A 107 10.74 15.37 -0.12
N PHE A 108 9.62 14.68 -0.07
CA PHE A 108 9.52 13.32 -0.58
C PHE A 108 8.19 13.09 -1.28
N TYR A 109 8.15 12.08 -2.13
CA TYR A 109 6.95 11.47 -2.69
C TYR A 109 7.06 9.95 -2.64
N GLY A 110 5.93 9.26 -2.58
CA GLY A 110 5.94 7.80 -2.43
C GLY A 110 4.56 7.17 -2.41
N GLN A 111 4.53 5.94 -1.96
CA GLN A 111 3.30 5.14 -1.79
C GLN A 111 3.54 4.03 -0.78
N VAL A 112 2.46 3.46 -0.24
CA VAL A 112 2.57 2.24 0.56
C VAL A 112 2.73 1.04 -0.37
N GLN A 113 3.78 0.26 -0.16
CA GLN A 113 4.09 -0.96 -0.90
C GLN A 113 4.27 -2.12 0.09
N GLY A 114 3.31 -3.06 0.08
CA GLY A 114 3.31 -4.16 1.04
C GLY A 114 3.22 -3.66 2.47
N ASN A 115 4.27 -3.88 3.27
CA ASN A 115 4.35 -3.46 4.67
C ASN A 115 5.33 -2.30 4.89
N ALA A 116 5.55 -1.47 3.90
CA ALA A 116 6.45 -0.33 4.00
C ALA A 116 5.88 0.90 3.29
N LEU A 117 6.19 2.08 3.81
CA LEU A 117 6.11 3.34 3.09
C LEU A 117 7.37 3.47 2.25
N ALA A 118 7.26 3.22 0.95
CA ALA A 118 8.34 3.39 -0.02
C ALA A 118 8.28 4.82 -0.58
N MET A 119 9.39 5.55 -0.46
CA MET A 119 9.45 6.95 -0.86
C MET A 119 10.74 7.27 -1.61
N THR A 120 10.71 8.34 -2.37
CA THR A 120 11.89 9.00 -2.94
C THR A 120 12.03 10.33 -2.24
N ILE A 121 13.16 10.55 -1.59
CA ILE A 121 13.51 11.80 -0.90
C ILE A 121 14.32 12.66 -1.88
N ILE A 122 14.01 13.95 -1.89
CA ILE A 122 14.76 14.97 -2.62
C ILE A 122 15.55 15.76 -1.58
N ASP A 123 16.87 15.64 -1.61
CA ASP A 123 17.75 16.34 -0.68
C ASP A 123 17.73 17.85 -0.96
N SER A 124 17.42 18.62 0.07
CA SER A 124 17.21 20.08 -0.04
C SER A 124 18.48 20.90 -0.36
N TYR A 125 19.66 20.29 -0.29
CA TYR A 125 20.94 20.94 -0.59
C TYR A 125 21.51 20.54 -1.93
N SER A 126 21.47 19.24 -2.25
CA SER A 126 22.05 18.71 -3.48
C SER A 126 21.06 18.57 -4.62
N GLU A 127 19.75 18.63 -4.33
CA GLU A 127 18.64 18.33 -5.25
C GLU A 127 18.70 16.90 -5.80
N GLU A 128 19.49 16.01 -5.17
CA GLU A 128 19.58 14.61 -5.55
C GLU A 128 18.42 13.82 -4.98
N ALA A 129 17.83 12.95 -5.80
CA ALA A 129 16.75 12.07 -5.41
C ALA A 129 17.28 10.69 -5.05
N TYR A 130 16.87 10.13 -3.90
CA TYR A 130 17.28 8.79 -3.47
C TYR A 130 16.12 8.02 -2.84
N PRO A 131 16.09 6.68 -3.01
CA PRO A 131 15.06 5.84 -2.45
C PRO A 131 15.24 5.67 -0.94
N TYR A 132 14.12 5.69 -0.22
CA TYR A 132 14.06 5.42 1.20
C TYR A 132 12.80 4.63 1.54
N SER A 133 12.79 3.86 2.63
CA SER A 133 11.59 3.18 3.06
C SER A 133 11.51 3.05 4.57
N ILE A 134 10.29 3.18 5.09
CA ILE A 134 9.98 2.99 6.52
C ILE A 134 9.01 1.82 6.63
N ALA A 135 9.33 0.85 7.48
CA ALA A 135 8.44 -0.26 7.74
C ALA A 135 7.13 0.23 8.39
N LEU A 136 6.03 -0.44 8.09
CA LEU A 136 4.77 -0.25 8.80
C LEU A 136 4.69 -1.23 9.95
N ASP A 137 4.19 -0.76 11.09
CA ASP A 137 3.87 -1.67 12.18
C ASP A 137 2.62 -2.50 11.85
N PRO A 138 2.53 -3.75 12.36
CA PRO A 138 1.35 -4.59 12.17
C PRO A 138 0.10 -3.85 12.60
N GLN A 139 -0.86 -3.74 11.68
CA GLN A 139 -2.07 -2.95 11.91
C GLN A 139 -3.22 -3.85 12.34
N SER A 140 -3.89 -3.46 13.40
CA SER A 140 -5.19 -4.00 13.75
C SER A 140 -6.25 -3.11 13.11
N ALA A 141 -7.12 -3.70 12.28
CA ALA A 141 -8.27 -2.98 11.75
C ALA A 141 -9.16 -2.53 12.93
N ILE A 142 -9.37 -1.22 13.05
CA ILE A 142 -10.30 -0.66 14.04
C ILE A 142 -11.66 -0.52 13.35
N ALA A 143 -12.62 -1.35 13.77
CA ALA A 143 -14.02 -1.16 13.37
C ALA A 143 -14.57 0.05 14.15
N THR A 144 -14.86 1.13 13.46
CA THR A 144 -15.66 2.24 14.01
C THR A 144 -17.12 1.85 13.91
N GLU A 145 -17.77 1.64 15.06
CA GLU A 145 -19.17 1.16 15.13
C GLU A 145 -20.19 2.15 14.53
N ASP A 146 -19.81 3.39 14.30
CA ASP A 146 -20.74 4.46 13.98
C ASP A 146 -21.11 4.61 12.49
N LEU A 147 -20.39 4.01 11.55
CA LEU A 147 -20.68 4.13 10.10
C LEU A 147 -20.35 2.88 9.27
N GLY A 148 -20.00 1.77 9.86
CA GLY A 148 -19.62 0.57 9.11
C GLY A 148 -18.32 0.72 8.28
N THR A 149 -17.54 1.75 8.54
CA THR A 149 -16.30 2.02 7.86
C THR A 149 -15.13 1.48 8.67
N THR A 150 -14.43 0.50 8.13
CA THR A 150 -13.19 0.00 8.74
C THR A 150 -12.05 0.94 8.33
N THR A 151 -11.55 1.73 9.27
CA THR A 151 -10.37 2.56 9.05
C THR A 151 -9.15 1.82 9.57
N VAL A 152 -8.15 1.64 8.72
CA VAL A 152 -6.86 1.08 9.12
C VAL A 152 -5.92 2.26 9.37
N PRO A 153 -5.45 2.48 10.63
CA PRO A 153 -4.54 3.57 10.92
C PRO A 153 -3.18 3.30 10.27
N LEU A 154 -2.57 4.33 9.70
CA LEU A 154 -1.19 4.26 9.25
C LEU A 154 -0.27 4.38 10.46
N ASN A 155 0.56 3.37 10.71
CA ASN A 155 1.56 3.38 11.77
C ASN A 155 2.94 3.11 11.18
N LEU A 156 3.84 4.06 11.34
CA LEU A 156 5.23 3.95 10.88
C LEU A 156 6.11 3.42 12.01
N HIS A 157 6.89 2.39 11.71
CA HIS A 157 7.80 1.79 12.69
C HIS A 157 8.81 2.81 13.22
N GLY A 158 8.87 2.95 14.54
CA GLY A 158 9.74 3.92 15.21
C GLY A 158 9.22 5.35 15.26
N PHE A 159 7.95 5.56 14.89
CA PHE A 159 7.29 6.87 14.95
C PHE A 159 5.97 6.80 15.70
N HIS A 160 5.59 7.91 16.31
CA HIS A 160 4.30 8.14 16.94
C HIS A 160 3.42 8.97 16.00
N ALA A 161 2.17 8.54 15.78
CA ALA A 161 1.19 9.37 15.10
C ALA A 161 0.81 10.56 16.01
N LEU A 162 0.85 11.77 15.47
CA LEU A 162 0.52 13.00 16.16
C LEU A 162 -0.81 13.55 15.62
N GLU A 163 -1.64 14.08 16.51
CA GLU A 163 -3.02 14.45 16.17
C GLU A 163 -3.15 15.66 15.25
N ARG A 164 -2.18 16.57 15.27
CA ARG A 164 -2.29 17.86 14.59
C ARG A 164 -0.99 18.27 13.94
N LEU A 165 -1.13 18.77 12.71
CA LEU A 165 -0.07 19.50 12.03
C LEU A 165 0.03 20.91 12.62
N THR A 166 1.26 21.40 12.77
CA THR A 166 1.54 22.79 13.12
C THR A 166 1.45 23.67 11.87
N ASP A 167 1.45 25.00 12.04
CA ASP A 167 1.51 25.93 10.91
C ASP A 167 2.79 25.73 10.09
N ASN A 168 3.88 25.32 10.73
CA ASN A 168 5.13 25.01 10.06
C ASN A 168 5.02 23.76 9.19
N ASP A 169 4.35 22.69 9.68
CA ASP A 169 4.09 21.48 8.90
C ASP A 169 3.25 21.79 7.66
N GLN A 170 2.20 22.60 7.83
CA GLN A 170 1.35 23.03 6.72
C GLN A 170 2.15 23.77 5.64
N ARG A 171 3.02 24.69 6.05
CA ARG A 171 3.90 25.43 5.14
C ARG A 171 4.85 24.49 4.41
N MET A 172 5.46 23.50 5.09
CA MET A 172 6.33 22.54 4.47
C MET A 172 5.59 21.67 3.46
N LEU A 173 4.37 21.24 3.77
CA LEU A 173 3.51 20.47 2.84
C LEU A 173 3.20 21.26 1.58
N GLU A 174 2.92 22.57 1.69
CA GLU A 174 2.67 23.45 0.52
C GLU A 174 3.91 23.54 -0.39
N VAL A 175 5.09 23.73 0.20
CA VAL A 175 6.36 23.75 -0.55
C VAL A 175 6.61 22.42 -1.24
N CYS A 176 6.52 21.32 -0.51
CA CYS A 176 6.79 19.98 -1.06
C CYS A 176 5.77 19.59 -2.13
N ARG A 177 4.49 19.98 -1.97
CA ARG A 177 3.49 19.75 -3.03
C ARG A 177 3.91 20.37 -4.36
N ALA A 178 4.41 21.59 -4.33
CA ALA A 178 4.85 22.28 -5.54
C ALA A 178 6.11 21.62 -6.14
N GLU A 179 7.04 21.19 -5.30
CA GLU A 179 8.31 20.58 -5.70
C GLU A 179 8.10 19.20 -6.35
N VAL A 180 7.27 18.34 -5.74
CA VAL A 180 7.06 16.98 -6.24
C VAL A 180 5.96 16.85 -7.30
N ALA A 181 5.23 17.91 -7.61
CA ALA A 181 4.12 17.87 -8.57
C ALA A 181 4.50 17.27 -9.94
N PRO A 182 5.67 17.56 -10.54
CA PRO A 182 6.09 16.95 -11.79
C PRO A 182 6.24 15.43 -11.70
N GLU A 183 6.78 14.93 -10.58
CA GLU A 183 7.03 13.52 -10.35
C GLU A 183 5.72 12.73 -10.17
N LEU A 184 4.77 13.28 -9.45
CA LEU A 184 3.45 12.70 -9.26
C LEU A 184 2.64 12.66 -10.56
N SER A 185 2.77 13.69 -11.41
CA SER A 185 2.05 13.78 -12.69
C SER A 185 2.59 12.82 -13.75
N ASN A 186 3.86 12.46 -13.68
CA ASN A 186 4.53 11.57 -14.63
C ASN A 186 4.41 10.08 -14.27
N ARG A 187 3.79 9.75 -13.15
CA ARG A 187 3.66 8.36 -12.71
C ARG A 187 2.57 7.64 -13.53
N PRO A 188 2.87 6.47 -14.11
CA PRO A 188 1.85 5.69 -14.82
C PRO A 188 0.77 5.22 -13.84
N GLU A 189 -0.49 5.35 -14.23
CA GLU A 189 -1.61 4.74 -13.50
C GLU A 189 -1.41 3.20 -13.47
N GLN A 190 -1.40 2.63 -12.28
CA GLN A 190 -1.21 1.18 -12.08
C GLN A 190 -2.56 0.49 -11.85
#